data_f7648e271ffe19538a7729894305a68c
#
_entry.id   f7648e271ffe19538a7729894305a68c
#
_cell.length_a   1.000
_cell.length_b   1.000
_cell.length_c   1.000
_cell.angle_alpha   90.00
_cell.angle_beta   90.00
_cell.angle_gamma   90.00
#
_symmetry.space_group_name_H-M   'P 1'
#
loop_
_entity.id
_entity.type
_entity.pdbx_description
1 polymer ?
#
loop_
_entity_poly.entity_id
_entity_poly.type
_entity_poly.pdbx_seq_one_letter_code
_entity_poly.pdbx_strand_id
1 'polypeptide(L)'
;MASPMQKLGGTVKTVSHGALVFIGFVATCAAGMLAHSFLRMQPLHGLEFVSVLGLAVVAARMKIKLPGLNGNMSVNLPFFLIAVAQLSLFEALLIALASTLTQCFPKDGGKPKLLQMLFNLSTAAVAVGLGSLIFHDSPLRGVWSSGLPLVMATATVFLAQTMPVATIISLTEGVKLLRIWSSIFQLSFPYYVLSVGITSIVTTASRQVGWQIPLSVLPVMYAIYRSYRVYFGRALPQANDLAMAKGAGAAH
;
A
#
# COMPACT_ATOMS: atom_id res chain seq x y z
N MET A 1 -6.63 -14.57 -49.14
CA MET A 1 -6.43 -13.21 -48.62
C MET A 1 -5.94 -13.32 -47.18
N ALA A 2 -4.67 -13.14 -46.96
CA ALA A 2 -4.02 -13.33 -45.65
C ALA A 2 -4.09 -12.03 -44.86
N SER A 3 -4.63 -12.12 -43.65
CA SER A 3 -4.71 -10.99 -42.69
C SER A 3 -3.30 -10.66 -42.16
N PRO A 4 -2.88 -9.41 -42.11
CA PRO A 4 -1.56 -9.07 -41.59
C PRO A 4 -1.54 -9.21 -40.06
N MET A 5 -0.77 -10.15 -39.55
CA MET A 5 -0.37 -10.25 -38.14
C MET A 5 0.32 -8.95 -37.74
N GLN A 6 -0.36 -8.16 -36.95
CA GLN A 6 0.20 -6.98 -36.31
C GLN A 6 1.19 -7.43 -35.23
N LYS A 7 2.49 -7.45 -35.60
CA LYS A 7 3.61 -7.60 -34.66
C LYS A 7 3.56 -6.44 -33.68
N LEU A 8 3.00 -6.68 -32.51
CA LEU A 8 3.23 -5.86 -31.31
C LEU A 8 4.69 -6.09 -30.89
N GLY A 9 5.59 -5.32 -31.49
CA GLY A 9 6.96 -5.16 -31.00
C GLY A 9 6.90 -4.50 -29.64
N GLY A 10 6.99 -5.30 -28.57
CA GLY A 10 7.14 -4.79 -27.21
C GLY A 10 8.49 -4.06 -27.13
N THR A 11 8.49 -2.76 -27.34
CA THR A 11 9.60 -1.89 -26.95
C THR A 11 9.79 -2.04 -25.45
N VAL A 12 10.90 -2.68 -25.06
CA VAL A 12 11.39 -2.66 -23.68
C VAL A 12 11.61 -1.18 -23.36
N LYS A 13 10.63 -0.54 -22.68
CA LYS A 13 10.78 0.84 -22.20
C LYS A 13 11.96 0.82 -21.24
N THR A 14 13.09 1.36 -21.67
CA THR A 14 14.24 1.59 -20.80
C THR A 14 13.79 2.49 -19.66
N VAL A 15 14.03 2.03 -18.43
CA VAL A 15 13.67 2.82 -17.22
C VAL A 15 14.43 4.15 -17.32
N SER A 16 13.72 5.28 -17.21
CA SER A 16 14.34 6.59 -17.33
C SER A 16 15.41 6.78 -16.23
N HIS A 17 16.48 7.51 -16.54
CA HIS A 17 17.55 7.82 -15.57
C HIS A 17 16.99 8.46 -14.30
N GLY A 18 16.02 9.38 -14.45
CA GLY A 18 15.34 10.02 -13.32
C GLY A 18 14.59 9.03 -12.42
N ALA A 19 13.97 8.00 -13.00
CA ALA A 19 13.30 6.97 -12.23
C ALA A 19 14.29 6.11 -11.43
N LEU A 20 15.46 5.76 -12.00
CA LEU A 20 16.50 5.02 -11.27
C LEU A 20 17.08 5.82 -10.10
N VAL A 21 17.38 7.10 -10.32
CA VAL A 21 17.86 8.00 -9.26
C VAL A 21 16.82 8.12 -8.14
N PHE A 22 15.56 8.27 -8.49
CA PHE A 22 14.47 8.36 -7.51
C PHE A 22 14.30 7.06 -6.70
N ILE A 23 14.37 5.90 -7.34
CA ILE A 23 14.33 4.60 -6.64
C ILE A 23 15.53 4.47 -5.68
N GLY A 24 16.73 4.86 -6.12
CA GLY A 24 17.93 4.89 -5.28
C GLY A 24 17.77 5.80 -4.06
N PHE A 25 17.19 6.98 -4.23
CA PHE A 25 16.89 7.90 -3.12
C PHE A 25 15.96 7.28 -2.09
N VAL A 26 14.81 6.72 -2.54
CA VAL A 26 13.84 6.08 -1.64
C VAL A 26 14.45 4.86 -0.94
N ALA A 27 15.30 4.08 -1.63
CA ALA A 27 16.01 2.95 -1.04
C ALA A 27 17.01 3.37 0.04
N THR A 28 17.71 4.48 -0.17
CA THR A 28 18.62 5.06 0.84
C THR A 28 17.86 5.54 2.09
N CYS A 29 16.72 6.20 1.90
CA CYS A 29 15.83 6.58 3.01
C CYS A 29 15.34 5.35 3.79
N ALA A 30 14.93 4.28 3.10
CA ALA A 30 14.51 3.04 3.73
C ALA A 30 15.65 2.38 4.53
N ALA A 31 16.87 2.35 3.97
CA ALA A 31 18.04 1.83 4.67
C ALA A 31 18.35 2.65 5.94
N GLY A 32 18.21 3.97 5.88
CA GLY A 32 18.33 4.85 7.05
C GLY A 32 17.30 4.54 8.13
N MET A 33 16.03 4.31 7.75
CA MET A 33 14.97 3.92 8.70
C MET A 33 15.26 2.56 9.34
N LEU A 34 15.73 1.58 8.57
CA LEU A 34 16.13 0.28 9.10
C LEU A 34 17.31 0.40 10.06
N ALA A 35 18.36 1.13 9.69
CA ALA A 35 19.51 1.37 10.55
C ALA A 35 19.08 2.04 11.87
N HIS A 36 18.23 3.08 11.79
CA HIS A 36 17.70 3.75 12.98
C HIS A 36 16.90 2.80 13.88
N SER A 37 16.07 1.92 13.30
CA SER A 37 15.29 0.95 14.06
C SER A 37 16.16 -0.10 14.76
N PHE A 38 17.27 -0.52 14.14
CA PHE A 38 18.24 -1.42 14.75
C PHE A 38 18.93 -0.79 15.96
N LEU A 39 19.29 0.48 15.88
CA LEU A 39 19.92 1.19 16.99
C LEU A 39 19.00 1.39 18.20
N ARG A 40 17.68 1.35 17.98
CA ARG A 40 16.64 1.50 19.02
C ARG A 40 15.85 0.20 19.23
N MET A 41 16.45 -0.94 18.94
CA MET A 41 15.79 -2.23 19.03
C MET A 41 15.35 -2.51 20.48
N GLN A 42 14.06 -2.78 20.64
CA GLN A 42 13.42 -3.18 21.89
C GLN A 42 13.13 -4.70 21.87
N PRO A 43 12.93 -5.35 23.03
CA PRO A 43 12.45 -6.73 23.06
C PRO A 43 11.17 -6.91 22.25
N LEU A 44 11.09 -7.98 21.48
CA LEU A 44 9.93 -8.27 20.64
C LEU A 44 8.68 -8.56 21.48
N HIS A 45 7.53 -8.05 21.05
CA HIS A 45 6.22 -8.30 21.64
C HIS A 45 5.64 -9.68 21.24
N GLY A 46 6.49 -10.71 21.23
CA GLY A 46 6.21 -12.12 21.02
C GLY A 46 4.93 -12.47 20.24
N LEU A 47 3.87 -12.85 20.94
CA LEU A 47 2.61 -13.30 20.33
C LEU A 47 1.88 -12.20 19.54
N GLU A 48 1.94 -10.96 20.00
CA GLU A 48 1.30 -9.81 19.31
C GLU A 48 1.97 -9.56 17.96
N PHE A 49 3.30 -9.53 17.95
CA PHE A 49 4.07 -9.40 16.70
C PHE A 49 3.76 -10.53 15.71
N VAL A 50 3.82 -11.80 16.15
CA VAL A 50 3.58 -12.95 15.27
C VAL A 50 2.15 -12.94 14.72
N SER A 51 1.16 -12.59 15.54
CA SER A 51 -0.23 -12.54 15.11
C SER A 51 -0.46 -11.44 14.04
N VAL A 52 0.02 -10.22 14.29
CA VAL A 52 -0.12 -9.10 13.34
C VAL A 52 0.67 -9.37 12.07
N LEU A 53 1.88 -9.95 12.16
CA LEU A 53 2.67 -10.36 11.00
C LEU A 53 1.92 -11.39 10.14
N GLY A 54 1.39 -12.44 10.75
CA GLY A 54 0.62 -13.48 10.05
C GLY A 54 -0.59 -12.89 9.32
N LEU A 55 -1.37 -12.03 10.01
CA LEU A 55 -2.52 -11.35 9.44
C LEU A 55 -2.15 -10.42 8.29
N ALA A 56 -1.08 -9.64 8.44
CA ALA A 56 -0.59 -8.73 7.39
C ALA A 56 -0.14 -9.50 6.14
N VAL A 57 0.55 -10.63 6.31
CA VAL A 57 0.99 -11.50 5.22
C VAL A 57 -0.20 -12.14 4.49
N VAL A 58 -1.21 -12.62 5.23
CA VAL A 58 -2.45 -13.16 4.64
C VAL A 58 -3.20 -12.05 3.87
N ALA A 59 -3.38 -10.89 4.48
CA ALA A 59 -4.05 -9.74 3.84
C ALA A 59 -3.29 -9.23 2.60
N ALA A 60 -1.96 -9.35 2.57
CA ALA A 60 -1.14 -8.98 1.41
C ALA A 60 -1.44 -9.83 0.16
N ARG A 61 -2.00 -11.01 0.31
CA ARG A 61 -2.47 -11.86 -0.80
C ARG A 61 -3.83 -11.43 -1.33
N MET A 62 -4.58 -10.62 -0.62
CA MET A 62 -5.87 -10.07 -1.04
C MET A 62 -5.65 -8.82 -1.91
N LYS A 63 -5.35 -9.04 -3.20
CA LYS A 63 -5.07 -7.97 -4.16
C LYS A 63 -6.35 -7.55 -4.89
N ILE A 64 -6.58 -6.25 -4.97
CA ILE A 64 -7.66 -5.61 -5.72
C ILE A 64 -7.04 -4.89 -6.91
N LYS A 65 -7.52 -5.15 -8.13
CA LYS A 65 -7.12 -4.40 -9.32
C LYS A 65 -7.86 -3.07 -9.32
N LEU A 66 -7.10 -1.97 -9.44
CA LEU A 66 -7.68 -0.63 -9.54
C LEU A 66 -8.09 -0.35 -10.98
N PRO A 67 -9.34 0.07 -11.24
CA PRO A 67 -9.76 0.45 -12.58
C PRO A 67 -8.98 1.70 -13.07
N GLY A 68 -8.52 1.65 -14.32
CA GLY A 68 -7.79 2.76 -14.93
C GLY A 68 -6.33 2.93 -14.52
N LEU A 69 -5.80 2.12 -13.60
CA LEU A 69 -4.40 2.12 -13.19
C LEU A 69 -3.79 0.73 -13.36
N ASN A 70 -2.56 0.67 -13.88
CA ASN A 70 -1.77 -0.57 -13.99
C ASN A 70 -1.17 -0.98 -12.63
N GLY A 71 -1.99 -0.92 -11.56
CA GLY A 71 -1.58 -1.21 -10.19
C GLY A 71 -2.55 -2.11 -9.45
N ASN A 72 -2.02 -2.85 -8.48
CA ASN A 72 -2.81 -3.64 -7.54
C ASN A 72 -2.68 -3.02 -6.15
N MET A 73 -3.81 -2.85 -5.48
CA MET A 73 -3.87 -2.44 -4.09
C MET A 73 -4.11 -3.67 -3.21
N SER A 74 -3.40 -3.82 -2.11
CA SER A 74 -3.65 -4.87 -1.14
C SER A 74 -4.38 -4.34 0.10
N VAL A 75 -5.08 -5.22 0.79
CA VAL A 75 -5.96 -4.88 1.93
C VAL A 75 -5.20 -4.98 3.27
N ASN A 76 -3.88 -4.74 3.27
CA ASN A 76 -3.01 -4.91 4.43
C ASN A 76 -2.77 -3.64 5.27
N LEU A 77 -3.26 -2.48 4.82
CA LEU A 77 -3.03 -1.20 5.49
C LEU A 77 -3.46 -1.15 6.97
N PRO A 78 -4.62 -1.67 7.38
CA PRO A 78 -4.99 -1.66 8.80
C PRO A 78 -3.96 -2.37 9.68
N PHE A 79 -3.37 -3.46 9.19
CA PHE A 79 -2.33 -4.19 9.93
C PHE A 79 -1.02 -3.39 10.04
N PHE A 80 -0.69 -2.57 9.03
CA PHE A 80 0.43 -1.62 9.14
C PHE A 80 0.16 -0.57 10.22
N LEU A 81 -1.06 -0.02 10.24
CA LEU A 81 -1.43 0.99 11.22
C LEU A 81 -1.54 0.41 12.64
N ILE A 82 -2.01 -0.84 12.79
CA ILE A 82 -1.99 -1.57 14.07
C ILE A 82 -0.54 -1.77 14.52
N ALA A 83 0.35 -2.20 13.62
CA ALA A 83 1.76 -2.36 13.94
C ALA A 83 2.41 -1.03 14.35
N VAL A 84 2.12 0.07 13.64
CA VAL A 84 2.56 1.43 13.99
C VAL A 84 2.07 1.87 15.37
N ALA A 85 0.84 1.51 15.74
CA ALA A 85 0.22 1.97 16.99
C ALA A 85 0.55 1.12 18.22
N GLN A 86 0.84 -0.18 18.05
CA GLN A 86 0.96 -1.15 19.15
C GLN A 86 2.36 -1.74 19.30
N LEU A 87 3.16 -1.77 18.22
CA LEU A 87 4.45 -2.43 18.19
C LEU A 87 5.61 -1.44 18.10
N SER A 88 6.83 -1.93 18.33
CA SER A 88 8.04 -1.14 18.15
C SER A 88 8.29 -0.79 16.68
N LEU A 89 9.08 0.26 16.42
CA LEU A 89 9.48 0.65 15.06
C LEU A 89 10.08 -0.54 14.29
N PHE A 90 10.93 -1.33 14.92
CA PHE A 90 11.57 -2.49 14.30
C PHE A 90 10.55 -3.55 13.88
N GLU A 91 9.61 -3.91 14.76
CA GLU A 91 8.54 -4.87 14.48
C GLU A 91 7.61 -4.38 13.36
N ALA A 92 7.22 -3.10 13.40
CA ALA A 92 6.38 -2.51 12.37
C ALA A 92 7.06 -2.52 10.99
N LEU A 93 8.36 -2.24 10.93
CA LEU A 93 9.15 -2.34 9.69
C LEU A 93 9.25 -3.78 9.18
N LEU A 94 9.46 -4.77 10.06
CA LEU A 94 9.48 -6.18 9.66
C LEU A 94 8.13 -6.62 9.07
N ILE A 95 7.02 -6.22 9.69
CA ILE A 95 5.67 -6.51 9.19
C ILE A 95 5.45 -5.86 7.82
N ALA A 96 5.84 -4.60 7.66
CA ALA A 96 5.72 -3.89 6.39
C ALA A 96 6.54 -4.57 5.28
N LEU A 97 7.79 -4.93 5.56
CA LEU A 97 8.67 -5.59 4.60
C LEU A 97 8.18 -6.98 4.23
N ALA A 98 7.85 -7.84 5.21
CA ALA A 98 7.40 -9.20 4.97
C ALA A 98 6.09 -9.25 4.18
N SER A 99 5.12 -8.39 4.54
CA SER A 99 3.85 -8.34 3.83
C SER A 99 4.00 -7.75 2.42
N THR A 100 4.81 -6.69 2.24
CA THR A 100 5.08 -6.12 0.91
C THR A 100 5.87 -7.09 0.03
N LEU A 101 6.83 -7.81 0.60
CA LEU A 101 7.54 -8.87 -0.12
C LEU A 101 6.56 -9.94 -0.63
N THR A 102 5.67 -10.41 0.24
CA THR A 102 4.62 -11.38 -0.12
C THR A 102 3.71 -10.84 -1.23
N GLN A 103 3.43 -9.54 -1.21
CA GLN A 103 2.63 -8.85 -2.24
C GLN A 103 3.36 -8.78 -3.60
N CYS A 104 4.69 -8.70 -3.61
CA CYS A 104 5.46 -8.60 -4.85
C CYS A 104 5.47 -9.90 -5.68
N PHE A 105 5.19 -11.05 -5.05
CA PHE A 105 5.13 -12.32 -5.79
C PHE A 105 3.83 -12.41 -6.62
N PRO A 106 3.95 -12.64 -7.95
CA PRO A 106 2.79 -12.85 -8.81
C PRO A 106 2.05 -14.15 -8.43
N LYS A 107 0.71 -14.17 -8.57
CA LYS A 107 -0.08 -15.38 -8.35
C LYS A 107 0.12 -16.44 -9.43
N ASP A 108 0.53 -16.01 -10.62
CA ASP A 108 0.63 -16.82 -11.83
C ASP A 108 2.05 -17.44 -12.04
N GLY A 109 2.88 -17.51 -10.99
CA GLY A 109 4.20 -18.12 -11.03
C GLY A 109 5.27 -17.34 -11.81
N GLY A 110 4.97 -16.12 -12.25
CA GLY A 110 5.92 -15.25 -12.92
C GLY A 110 7.05 -14.78 -12.00
N LYS A 111 8.20 -14.42 -12.56
CA LYS A 111 9.32 -13.84 -11.79
C LYS A 111 9.00 -12.39 -11.39
N PRO A 112 9.20 -12.01 -10.12
CA PRO A 112 9.02 -10.62 -9.69
C PRO A 112 10.08 -9.73 -10.35
N LYS A 113 9.70 -8.52 -10.75
CA LYS A 113 10.64 -7.52 -11.26
C LYS A 113 11.41 -6.94 -10.07
N LEU A 114 12.71 -7.24 -9.97
CA LEU A 114 13.56 -6.87 -8.83
C LEU A 114 13.51 -5.36 -8.52
N LEU A 115 13.59 -4.51 -9.55
CA LEU A 115 13.56 -3.05 -9.37
C LEU A 115 12.21 -2.57 -8.79
N GLN A 116 11.11 -3.14 -9.26
CA GLN A 116 9.77 -2.83 -8.72
C GLN A 116 9.62 -3.35 -7.29
N MET A 117 10.18 -4.53 -6.99
CA MET A 117 10.17 -5.10 -5.65
C MET A 117 10.98 -4.23 -4.69
N LEU A 118 12.19 -3.82 -5.08
CA LEU A 118 13.02 -2.91 -4.29
C LEU A 118 12.29 -1.59 -3.99
N PHE A 119 11.70 -0.98 -5.02
CA PHE A 119 10.93 0.25 -4.86
C PHE A 119 9.75 0.10 -3.90
N ASN A 120 8.96 -0.97 -4.05
CA ASN A 120 7.79 -1.21 -3.18
C ASN A 120 8.20 -1.45 -1.72
N LEU A 121 9.24 -2.26 -1.48
CA LEU A 121 9.78 -2.52 -0.14
C LEU A 121 10.29 -1.24 0.51
N SER A 122 11.06 -0.45 -0.25
CA SER A 122 11.61 0.82 0.24
C SER A 122 10.52 1.83 0.57
N THR A 123 9.52 1.97 -0.31
CA THR A 123 8.38 2.87 -0.08
C THR A 123 7.56 2.44 1.15
N ALA A 124 7.32 1.15 1.33
CA ALA A 124 6.61 0.64 2.50
C ALA A 124 7.40 0.87 3.80
N ALA A 125 8.72 0.63 3.78
CA ALA A 125 9.58 0.87 4.94
C ALA A 125 9.62 2.35 5.32
N VAL A 126 9.78 3.26 4.36
CA VAL A 126 9.75 4.72 4.61
C VAL A 126 8.40 5.14 5.15
N ALA A 127 7.30 4.69 4.56
CA ALA A 127 5.96 5.07 4.97
C ALA A 127 5.64 4.62 6.41
N VAL A 128 5.88 3.35 6.72
CA VAL A 128 5.65 2.80 8.07
C VAL A 128 6.63 3.39 9.08
N GLY A 129 7.89 3.58 8.70
CA GLY A 129 8.90 4.21 9.54
C GLY A 129 8.52 5.62 9.93
N LEU A 130 8.16 6.48 8.97
CA LEU A 130 7.70 7.86 9.24
C LEU A 130 6.41 7.87 10.06
N GLY A 131 5.46 7.00 9.75
CA GLY A 131 4.22 6.85 10.51
C GLY A 131 4.47 6.49 11.96
N SER A 132 5.39 5.55 12.22
CA SER A 132 5.78 5.14 13.57
C SER A 132 6.47 6.26 14.35
N LEU A 133 7.39 6.99 13.72
CA LEU A 133 8.05 8.16 14.36
C LEU A 133 7.01 9.24 14.73
N ILE A 134 6.07 9.56 13.84
CA ILE A 134 5.02 10.54 14.13
C ILE A 134 4.10 10.05 15.25
N PHE A 135 3.77 8.77 15.27
CA PHE A 135 2.89 8.23 16.31
C PHE A 135 3.56 8.21 17.68
N HIS A 136 4.84 7.81 17.75
CA HIS A 136 5.54 7.59 19.01
C HIS A 136 6.32 8.81 19.52
N ASP A 137 6.95 9.58 18.64
CA ASP A 137 7.87 10.67 19.00
C ASP A 137 7.23 12.08 18.85
N SER A 138 5.94 12.15 18.45
CA SER A 138 5.26 13.45 18.34
C SER A 138 5.06 14.11 19.72
N PRO A 139 5.37 15.42 19.86
CA PRO A 139 5.08 16.19 21.07
C PRO A 139 3.59 16.29 21.37
N LEU A 140 2.72 15.93 20.42
CA LEU A 140 1.27 15.92 20.58
C LEU A 140 0.75 14.80 21.49
N ARG A 141 1.59 13.86 21.88
CA ARG A 141 1.23 12.70 22.71
C ARG A 141 0.73 13.06 24.11
N GLY A 142 1.12 14.23 24.64
CA GLY A 142 0.69 14.70 25.96
C GLY A 142 -0.54 15.61 25.96
N VAL A 143 -0.96 16.14 24.83
CA VAL A 143 -1.98 17.20 24.73
C VAL A 143 -3.32 16.66 24.19
N TRP A 144 -3.30 15.59 23.40
CA TRP A 144 -4.50 15.06 22.72
C TRP A 144 -4.68 13.57 23.00
N SER A 145 -5.92 13.12 23.05
CA SER A 145 -6.24 11.70 23.09
C SER A 145 -5.56 10.96 21.93
N SER A 146 -5.28 9.67 22.10
CA SER A 146 -4.53 8.82 21.12
C SER A 146 -5.09 8.80 19.68
N GLY A 147 -6.22 9.45 19.43
CA GLY A 147 -6.83 9.56 18.11
C GLY A 147 -6.06 10.48 17.16
N LEU A 148 -5.63 11.67 17.61
CA LEU A 148 -4.93 12.61 16.72
C LEU A 148 -3.57 12.10 16.24
N PRO A 149 -2.68 11.56 17.09
CA PRO A 149 -1.43 10.94 16.63
C PRO A 149 -1.65 9.83 15.59
N LEU A 150 -2.71 9.02 15.74
CA LEU A 150 -3.04 7.97 14.77
C LEU A 150 -3.48 8.55 13.41
N VAL A 151 -4.28 9.61 13.42
CA VAL A 151 -4.70 10.31 12.18
C VAL A 151 -3.49 10.91 11.48
N MET A 152 -2.60 11.59 12.22
CA MET A 152 -1.38 12.20 11.67
C MET A 152 -0.42 11.14 11.11
N ALA A 153 -0.21 10.05 11.85
CA ALA A 153 0.59 8.92 11.38
C ALA A 153 0.01 8.33 10.10
N THR A 154 -1.31 8.14 10.04
CA THR A 154 -1.98 7.61 8.85
C THR A 154 -1.89 8.55 7.66
N ALA A 155 -2.07 9.86 7.87
CA ALA A 155 -1.88 10.86 6.80
C ALA A 155 -0.45 10.81 6.26
N THR A 156 0.55 10.63 7.14
CA THR A 156 1.95 10.47 6.75
C THR A 156 2.18 9.19 5.96
N VAL A 157 1.66 8.06 6.43
CA VAL A 157 1.71 6.78 5.71
C VAL A 157 1.05 6.91 4.33
N PHE A 158 -0.10 7.58 4.26
CA PHE A 158 -0.80 7.85 3.01
C PHE A 158 0.07 8.61 2.01
N LEU A 159 0.61 9.75 2.43
CA LEU A 159 1.45 10.59 1.57
C LEU A 159 2.73 9.85 1.17
N ALA A 160 3.41 9.20 2.12
CA ALA A 160 4.66 8.48 1.88
C ALA A 160 4.49 7.22 1.01
N GLN A 161 3.28 6.66 0.89
CA GLN A 161 2.99 5.58 -0.05
C GLN A 161 2.52 6.09 -1.41
N THR A 162 1.66 7.09 -1.45
CA THR A 162 1.01 7.53 -2.70
C THR A 162 1.86 8.47 -3.53
N MET A 163 2.61 9.39 -2.89
CA MET A 163 3.48 10.35 -3.59
C MET A 163 4.62 9.67 -4.37
N PRO A 164 5.40 8.74 -3.78
CA PRO A 164 6.44 8.05 -4.54
C PRO A 164 5.90 7.26 -5.73
N VAL A 165 4.74 6.62 -5.58
CA VAL A 165 4.09 5.88 -6.68
C VAL A 165 3.67 6.84 -7.79
N ALA A 166 3.05 7.97 -7.46
CA ALA A 166 2.69 8.98 -8.45
C ALA A 166 3.93 9.56 -9.17
N THR A 167 5.02 9.78 -8.41
CA THR A 167 6.29 10.29 -8.95
C THR A 167 6.92 9.31 -9.93
N ILE A 168 7.01 8.02 -9.58
CA ILE A 168 7.60 7.03 -10.48
C ILE A 168 6.79 6.87 -11.77
N ILE A 169 5.46 6.90 -11.70
CA ILE A 169 4.58 6.85 -12.86
C ILE A 169 4.77 8.12 -13.72
N SER A 170 4.82 9.29 -13.10
CA SER A 170 5.08 10.56 -13.79
C SER A 170 6.41 10.54 -14.55
N LEU A 171 7.48 10.02 -13.93
CA LEU A 171 8.82 9.92 -14.54
C LEU A 171 8.91 8.87 -15.66
N THR A 172 8.07 7.84 -15.62
CA THR A 172 8.07 6.75 -16.61
C THR A 172 7.11 6.97 -17.77
N GLU A 173 5.98 7.64 -17.52
CA GLU A 173 4.92 7.85 -18.51
C GLU A 173 4.88 9.28 -19.05
N GLY A 174 5.61 10.24 -18.44
CA GLY A 174 5.63 11.64 -18.85
C GLY A 174 4.32 12.41 -18.56
N VAL A 175 3.46 11.87 -17.69
CA VAL A 175 2.19 12.48 -17.30
C VAL A 175 2.39 13.41 -16.11
N LYS A 176 1.63 14.49 -16.01
CA LYS A 176 1.72 15.47 -14.90
C LYS A 176 1.46 14.77 -13.55
N LEU A 177 2.40 14.92 -12.60
CA LEU A 177 2.37 14.33 -11.26
C LEU A 177 1.03 14.54 -10.54
N LEU A 178 0.53 15.77 -10.49
CA LEU A 178 -0.71 16.11 -9.79
C LEU A 178 -1.93 15.38 -10.34
N ARG A 179 -1.99 15.13 -11.67
CA ARG A 179 -3.09 14.38 -12.28
C ARG A 179 -3.08 12.92 -11.83
N ILE A 180 -1.90 12.30 -11.83
CA ILE A 180 -1.74 10.90 -11.38
C ILE A 180 -2.07 10.81 -9.89
N TRP A 181 -1.49 11.70 -9.08
CA TRP A 181 -1.71 11.70 -7.65
C TRP A 181 -3.18 11.93 -7.27
N SER A 182 -3.88 12.85 -7.93
CA SER A 182 -5.32 13.07 -7.73
C SER A 182 -6.14 11.82 -8.02
N SER A 183 -5.81 11.07 -9.07
CA SER A 183 -6.49 9.79 -9.37
C SER A 183 -6.22 8.73 -8.29
N ILE A 184 -4.97 8.62 -7.84
CA ILE A 184 -4.59 7.71 -6.75
C ILE A 184 -5.29 8.12 -5.45
N PHE A 185 -5.33 9.44 -5.15
CA PHE A 185 -5.99 9.99 -3.98
C PHE A 185 -7.47 9.60 -3.93
N GLN A 186 -8.23 9.89 -4.98
CA GLN A 186 -9.67 9.61 -5.04
C GLN A 186 -9.99 8.12 -4.83
N LEU A 187 -9.16 7.23 -5.37
CA LEU A 187 -9.35 5.79 -5.24
C LEU A 187 -8.92 5.23 -3.88
N SER A 188 -7.85 5.78 -3.29
CA SER A 188 -7.23 5.23 -2.08
C SER A 188 -7.74 5.88 -0.80
N PHE A 189 -8.09 7.17 -0.82
CA PHE A 189 -8.45 7.93 0.37
C PHE A 189 -9.58 7.28 1.21
N PRO A 190 -10.71 6.82 0.62
CA PRO A 190 -11.76 6.17 1.40
C PRO A 190 -11.26 4.93 2.16
N TYR A 191 -10.36 4.17 1.53
CA TYR A 191 -9.76 3.00 2.16
C TYR A 191 -8.85 3.37 3.35
N TYR A 192 -8.09 4.48 3.25
CA TYR A 192 -7.27 4.96 4.36
C TYR A 192 -8.13 5.44 5.53
N VAL A 193 -9.21 6.18 5.27
CA VAL A 193 -10.16 6.62 6.32
C VAL A 193 -10.78 5.41 7.04
N LEU A 194 -11.22 4.41 6.28
CA LEU A 194 -11.75 3.17 6.84
C LEU A 194 -10.70 2.44 7.69
N SER A 195 -9.46 2.38 7.21
CA SER A 195 -8.35 1.72 7.92
C SER A 195 -8.01 2.40 9.24
N VAL A 196 -8.05 3.74 9.31
CA VAL A 196 -7.90 4.50 10.58
C VAL A 196 -9.01 4.13 11.55
N GLY A 197 -10.27 4.11 11.10
CA GLY A 197 -11.41 3.76 11.93
C GLY A 197 -11.26 2.35 12.54
N ILE A 198 -10.94 1.36 11.70
CA ILE A 198 -10.69 -0.02 12.14
C ILE A 198 -9.54 -0.05 13.15
N THR A 199 -8.41 0.59 12.83
CA THR A 199 -7.24 0.61 13.73
C THR A 199 -7.56 1.27 15.06
N SER A 200 -8.31 2.39 15.07
CA SER A 200 -8.72 3.08 16.29
C SER A 200 -9.56 2.17 17.20
N ILE A 201 -10.53 1.46 16.62
CA ILE A 201 -11.36 0.50 17.36
C ILE A 201 -10.49 -0.62 17.94
N VAL A 202 -9.62 -1.20 17.10
CA VAL A 202 -8.74 -2.32 17.48
C VAL A 202 -7.79 -1.90 18.59
N THR A 203 -7.10 -0.77 18.45
CA THR A 203 -6.13 -0.30 19.45
C THR A 203 -6.80 0.03 20.79
N THR A 204 -8.02 0.56 20.76
CA THR A 204 -8.80 0.82 21.98
C THR A 204 -9.25 -0.48 22.64
N ALA A 205 -9.79 -1.42 21.86
CA ALA A 205 -10.27 -2.70 22.36
C ALA A 205 -9.11 -3.61 22.85
N SER A 206 -7.95 -3.59 22.19
CA SER A 206 -6.78 -4.38 22.58
C SER A 206 -6.26 -4.02 23.97
N ARG A 207 -6.45 -2.76 24.41
CA ARG A 207 -6.08 -2.35 25.77
C ARG A 207 -6.92 -3.03 26.86
N GLN A 208 -8.13 -3.49 26.53
CA GLN A 208 -9.05 -4.13 27.48
C GLN A 208 -9.05 -5.64 27.36
N VAL A 209 -8.99 -6.18 26.16
CA VAL A 209 -9.16 -7.61 25.85
C VAL A 209 -7.82 -8.30 25.53
N GLY A 210 -6.84 -7.54 25.04
CA GLY A 210 -5.50 -8.06 24.72
C GLY A 210 -5.25 -8.29 23.22
N TRP A 211 -4.16 -9.02 22.94
CA TRP A 211 -3.60 -9.25 21.59
C TRP A 211 -4.52 -9.99 20.59
N GLN A 212 -5.60 -10.59 21.08
CA GLN A 212 -6.54 -11.38 20.26
C GLN A 212 -7.42 -10.50 19.36
N ILE A 213 -7.62 -9.23 19.71
CA ILE A 213 -8.51 -8.31 18.97
C ILE A 213 -8.06 -8.09 17.52
N PRO A 214 -6.76 -7.93 17.17
CA PRO A 214 -6.34 -7.84 15.77
C PRO A 214 -6.80 -9.00 14.89
N LEU A 215 -7.04 -10.20 15.44
CA LEU A 215 -7.55 -11.35 14.69
C LEU A 215 -8.95 -11.08 14.11
N SER A 216 -9.78 -10.31 14.79
CA SER A 216 -11.13 -9.96 14.33
C SER A 216 -11.13 -9.03 13.10
N VAL A 217 -10.00 -8.39 12.81
CA VAL A 217 -9.87 -7.50 11.64
C VAL A 217 -9.87 -8.29 10.33
N LEU A 218 -9.35 -9.51 10.31
CA LEU A 218 -9.23 -10.30 9.08
C LEU A 218 -10.59 -10.59 8.41
N PRO A 219 -11.64 -11.05 9.12
CA PRO A 219 -12.96 -11.21 8.54
C PRO A 219 -13.53 -9.91 7.95
N VAL A 220 -13.34 -8.78 8.65
CA VAL A 220 -13.78 -7.46 8.18
C VAL A 220 -13.04 -7.09 6.90
N MET A 221 -11.72 -7.26 6.87
CA MET A 221 -10.90 -6.99 5.68
C MET A 221 -11.25 -7.92 4.52
N TYR A 222 -11.59 -9.17 4.80
CA TYR A 222 -12.09 -10.09 3.78
C TYR A 222 -13.44 -9.65 3.20
N ALA A 223 -14.38 -9.19 4.03
CA ALA A 223 -15.66 -8.67 3.57
C ALA A 223 -15.46 -7.41 2.69
N ILE A 224 -14.59 -6.50 3.09
CA ILE A 224 -14.21 -5.31 2.32
C ILE A 224 -13.59 -5.73 0.98
N TYR A 225 -12.60 -6.64 1.00
CA TYR A 225 -11.98 -7.18 -0.21
C TYR A 225 -13.02 -7.76 -1.17
N ARG A 226 -13.95 -8.56 -0.67
CA ARG A 226 -15.01 -9.17 -1.47
C ARG A 226 -15.95 -8.12 -2.06
N SER A 227 -16.34 -7.10 -1.27
CA SER A 227 -17.18 -5.99 -1.72
C SER A 227 -16.53 -5.20 -2.86
N TYR A 228 -15.27 -4.81 -2.70
CA TYR A 228 -14.52 -4.11 -3.73
C TYR A 228 -14.35 -4.96 -5.00
N ARG A 229 -14.07 -6.25 -4.86
CA ARG A 229 -13.93 -7.16 -5.99
C ARG A 229 -15.22 -7.30 -6.79
N VAL A 230 -16.37 -7.38 -6.11
CA VAL A 230 -17.70 -7.45 -6.76
C VAL A 230 -18.03 -6.12 -7.44
N TYR A 231 -17.79 -4.99 -6.75
CA TYR A 231 -18.08 -3.67 -7.28
C TYR A 231 -17.25 -3.37 -8.54
N PHE A 232 -15.93 -3.53 -8.47
CA PHE A 232 -15.06 -3.28 -9.62
C PHE A 232 -15.18 -4.35 -10.72
N GLY A 233 -15.51 -5.58 -10.38
CA GLY A 233 -15.77 -6.63 -11.37
C GLY A 233 -17.03 -6.36 -12.21
N ARG A 234 -18.01 -5.63 -11.68
CA ARG A 234 -19.22 -5.21 -12.42
C ARG A 234 -18.98 -3.91 -13.21
N ALA A 235 -18.16 -3.00 -12.71
CA ALA A 235 -17.90 -1.71 -13.35
C ALA A 235 -17.04 -1.81 -14.63
N LEU A 236 -16.11 -2.77 -14.67
CA LEU A 236 -15.19 -2.94 -15.83
C LEU A 236 -15.90 -3.39 -17.13
N PRO A 237 -16.84 -4.36 -17.15
CA PRO A 237 -17.59 -4.72 -18.34
C PRO A 237 -18.43 -3.54 -18.87
N GLN A 238 -19.15 -2.84 -17.98
CA GLN A 238 -19.99 -1.70 -18.38
C GLN A 238 -19.20 -0.55 -19.01
N ALA A 239 -18.00 -0.27 -18.50
CA ALA A 239 -17.13 0.77 -19.08
C ALA A 239 -16.64 0.39 -20.50
N ASN A 240 -16.35 -0.88 -20.73
CA ASN A 240 -15.95 -1.40 -22.05
C ASN A 240 -17.11 -1.39 -23.04
N ASP A 241 -18.31 -1.78 -22.62
CA ASP A 241 -19.51 -1.78 -23.45
C ASP A 241 -19.92 -0.36 -23.86
N LEU A 242 -19.82 0.61 -22.94
CA LEU A 242 -20.04 2.04 -23.24
C LEU A 242 -18.97 2.62 -24.18
N ALA A 243 -17.71 2.18 -24.06
CA ALA A 243 -16.64 2.62 -24.95
C ALA A 243 -16.82 2.05 -26.36
N MET A 244 -17.25 0.79 -26.48
CA MET A 244 -17.57 0.17 -27.78
C MET A 244 -18.80 0.81 -28.44
N ALA A 245 -19.85 1.11 -27.67
CA ALA A 245 -21.05 1.79 -28.17
C ALA A 245 -20.76 3.21 -28.68
N LYS A 246 -19.90 3.97 -27.99
CA LYS A 246 -19.45 5.29 -28.44
C LYS A 246 -18.57 5.22 -29.69
N GLY A 247 -17.70 4.21 -29.81
CA GLY A 247 -16.88 3.99 -31.00
C GLY A 247 -17.70 3.61 -32.22
N ALA A 248 -18.77 2.84 -32.05
CA ALA A 248 -19.66 2.46 -33.15
C ALA A 248 -20.55 3.64 -33.62
N GLY A 249 -20.94 4.56 -32.70
CA GLY A 249 -21.74 5.73 -33.05
C GLY A 249 -20.96 6.88 -33.69
N ALA A 250 -19.63 6.85 -33.68
CA ALA A 250 -18.76 7.86 -34.31
C ALA A 250 -18.34 7.47 -35.76
N ALA A 251 -18.76 6.29 -36.22
CA ALA A 251 -18.44 5.74 -37.56
C ALA A 251 -19.62 5.89 -38.55
N HIS A 252 -20.68 6.59 -38.19
CA HIS A 252 -21.79 7.01 -39.05
C HIS A 252 -21.82 8.54 -39.14
#